data_b1f28a069ba4dd9be3de2ccb21ca57b9
#
_entry.id   b1f28a069ba4dd9be3de2ccb21ca57b9
#
_cell.length_a   1.000
_cell.length_b   1.000
_cell.length_c   1.000
_cell.angle_alpha   90.00
_cell.angle_beta   90.00
_cell.angle_gamma   90.00
#
_symmetry.space_group_name_H-M   'P 1'
#
loop_
_entity.id
_entity.type
_entity.pdbx_description
1 polymer ?
#
loop_
_entity_poly.entity_id
_entity_poly.type
_entity_poly.pdbx_seq_one_letter_code
_entity_poly.pdbx_strand_id
1 'polypeptide(L)'
;MKTILLLEDLPEIRVWLRKLVLQVFPGAQISESARVHDALELAQAVKFDLALIDLGLPDGSGVDVVTKLRDVQPEAQSVVVTIHDDDEHLFPALQAGAFGYILKEQPRELITEQLQRISQGEPPLSPSIARRVMAYFSAKAKPQAHSHVDSLLPNVSLTDRESEVLLRVAKGYTLPEIGVQLGLSRHTIADYVKQIYRKLNVSSRAEAALEAQRLGLFR
;
A
#
# COMPACT_ATOMS: atom_id res chain seq x y z
N MET A 1 7.78 -19.23 6.57
CA MET A 1 6.68 -19.46 5.60
C MET A 1 7.14 -20.48 4.57
N LYS A 2 6.40 -21.57 4.41
CA LYS A 2 6.79 -22.68 3.56
C LYS A 2 5.89 -22.84 2.35
N THR A 3 4.60 -22.53 2.47
CA THR A 3 3.60 -22.69 1.42
C THR A 3 2.90 -21.37 1.15
N ILE A 4 2.97 -20.88 -0.09
CA ILE A 4 2.51 -19.55 -0.46
C ILE A 4 1.56 -19.65 -1.67
N LEU A 5 0.39 -19.02 -1.57
CA LEU A 5 -0.50 -18.77 -2.70
C LEU A 5 -0.13 -17.43 -3.34
N LEU A 6 -0.01 -17.42 -4.67
CA LEU A 6 0.19 -16.21 -5.46
C LEU A 6 -0.93 -16.09 -6.50
N LEU A 7 -1.81 -15.12 -6.31
CA LEU A 7 -2.94 -14.84 -7.18
C LEU A 7 -2.70 -13.52 -7.93
N GLU A 8 -2.48 -13.62 -9.23
CA GLU A 8 -2.13 -12.51 -10.14
C GLU A 8 -2.45 -12.91 -11.56
N ASP A 9 -3.23 -12.15 -12.30
CA ASP A 9 -3.61 -12.49 -13.67
C ASP A 9 -2.51 -12.19 -14.70
N LEU A 10 -1.76 -11.10 -14.52
CA LEU A 10 -0.71 -10.69 -15.44
C LEU A 10 0.55 -11.57 -15.30
N PRO A 11 0.92 -12.35 -16.33
CA PRO A 11 2.03 -13.31 -16.23
C PRO A 11 3.37 -12.66 -15.87
N GLU A 12 3.63 -11.45 -16.37
CA GLU A 12 4.88 -10.73 -16.11
C GLU A 12 4.99 -10.31 -14.65
N ILE A 13 3.89 -9.81 -14.08
CA ILE A 13 3.80 -9.40 -12.67
C ILE A 13 3.87 -10.64 -11.76
N ARG A 14 3.18 -11.72 -12.13
CA ARG A 14 3.23 -12.98 -11.39
C ARG A 14 4.66 -13.56 -11.32
N VAL A 15 5.39 -13.57 -12.44
CA VAL A 15 6.80 -13.99 -12.48
C VAL A 15 7.69 -13.07 -11.63
N TRP A 16 7.45 -11.77 -11.66
CA TRP A 16 8.18 -10.81 -10.86
C TRP A 16 7.91 -11.00 -9.35
N LEU A 17 6.66 -11.12 -8.93
CA LEU A 17 6.29 -11.40 -7.54
C LEU A 17 6.87 -12.72 -7.05
N ARG A 18 6.79 -13.78 -7.88
CA ARG A 18 7.39 -15.07 -7.57
C ARG A 18 8.89 -14.98 -7.25
N LYS A 19 9.63 -14.21 -8.06
CA LYS A 19 11.06 -13.97 -7.80
C LYS A 19 11.31 -13.25 -6.49
N LEU A 20 10.50 -12.23 -6.16
CA LEU A 20 10.57 -11.52 -4.89
C LEU A 20 10.31 -12.45 -3.71
N VAL A 21 9.24 -13.24 -3.81
CA VAL A 21 8.87 -14.22 -2.76
C VAL A 21 9.99 -15.21 -2.52
N LEU A 22 10.59 -15.78 -3.56
CA LEU A 22 11.69 -16.75 -3.43
C LEU A 22 12.98 -16.10 -2.88
N GLN A 23 13.19 -14.81 -3.14
CA GLN A 23 14.31 -14.06 -2.55
C GLN A 23 14.10 -13.85 -1.02
N VAL A 24 12.87 -13.57 -0.60
CA VAL A 24 12.54 -13.32 0.83
C VAL A 24 12.34 -14.61 1.60
N PHE A 25 11.72 -15.62 0.97
CA PHE A 25 11.40 -16.92 1.56
C PHE A 25 12.07 -18.05 0.77
N PRO A 26 13.39 -18.25 0.92
CA PRO A 26 14.10 -19.31 0.19
C PRO A 26 13.52 -20.70 0.50
N GLY A 27 13.22 -21.46 -0.56
CA GLY A 27 12.66 -22.81 -0.43
C GLY A 27 11.14 -22.85 -0.20
N ALA A 28 10.43 -21.71 -0.29
CA ALA A 28 8.98 -21.71 -0.26
C ALA A 28 8.38 -22.46 -1.47
N GLN A 29 7.33 -23.22 -1.23
CA GLN A 29 6.48 -23.82 -2.25
C GLN A 29 5.42 -22.79 -2.66
N ILE A 30 5.38 -22.42 -3.93
CA ILE A 30 4.45 -21.42 -4.44
C ILE A 30 3.42 -22.09 -5.33
N SER A 31 2.14 -21.97 -4.95
CA SER A 31 1.01 -22.28 -5.83
C SER A 31 0.57 -21.00 -6.50
N GLU A 32 0.56 -21.00 -7.84
CA GLU A 32 0.20 -19.81 -8.62
C GLU A 32 -1.19 -19.97 -9.22
N SER A 33 -1.98 -18.90 -9.23
CA SER A 33 -3.23 -18.81 -9.94
C SER A 33 -3.36 -17.49 -10.68
N ALA A 34 -4.06 -17.51 -11.81
CA ALA A 34 -4.40 -16.33 -12.60
C ALA A 34 -5.88 -15.95 -12.46
N ARG A 35 -6.67 -16.74 -11.71
CA ARG A 35 -8.11 -16.61 -11.60
C ARG A 35 -8.59 -16.83 -10.17
N VAL A 36 -9.64 -16.12 -9.80
CA VAL A 36 -10.32 -16.26 -8.50
C VAL A 36 -10.80 -17.69 -8.30
N HIS A 37 -11.47 -18.27 -9.31
CA HIS A 37 -12.04 -19.61 -9.23
C HIS A 37 -10.99 -20.66 -8.83
N ASP A 38 -9.86 -20.69 -9.54
CA ASP A 38 -8.78 -21.64 -9.31
C ASP A 38 -8.13 -21.42 -7.92
N ALA A 39 -7.99 -20.14 -7.50
CA ALA A 39 -7.47 -19.81 -6.19
C ALA A 39 -8.39 -20.26 -5.04
N LEU A 40 -9.70 -20.20 -5.24
CA LEU A 40 -10.69 -20.70 -4.27
C LEU A 40 -10.62 -22.23 -4.11
N GLU A 41 -10.38 -22.96 -5.20
CA GLU A 41 -10.16 -24.41 -5.16
C GLU A 41 -8.84 -24.74 -4.44
N LEU A 42 -7.76 -24.03 -4.75
CA LEU A 42 -6.48 -24.17 -4.06
C LEU A 42 -6.61 -23.89 -2.57
N ALA A 43 -7.36 -22.86 -2.17
CA ALA A 43 -7.60 -22.54 -0.75
C ALA A 43 -8.33 -23.66 0.03
N GLN A 44 -9.03 -24.56 -0.66
CA GLN A 44 -9.66 -25.73 -0.05
C GLN A 44 -8.74 -26.96 -0.01
N ALA A 45 -7.88 -27.11 -1.02
CA ALA A 45 -7.06 -28.30 -1.24
C ALA A 45 -5.69 -28.23 -0.55
N VAL A 46 -5.13 -27.02 -0.38
CA VAL A 46 -3.76 -26.80 0.12
C VAL A 46 -3.79 -25.87 1.31
N LYS A 47 -2.98 -26.17 2.34
CA LYS A 47 -2.75 -25.24 3.46
C LYS A 47 -1.65 -24.25 3.11
N PHE A 48 -1.95 -22.97 3.29
CA PHE A 48 -1.04 -21.87 3.04
C PHE A 48 -0.60 -21.18 4.34
N ASP A 49 0.66 -20.75 4.40
CA ASP A 49 1.13 -19.85 5.45
C ASP A 49 0.88 -18.37 5.06
N LEU A 50 1.00 -18.08 3.75
CA LEU A 50 0.86 -16.74 3.19
C LEU A 50 0.10 -16.81 1.85
N ALA A 51 -0.76 -15.84 1.61
CA ALA A 51 -1.36 -15.60 0.30
C ALA A 51 -1.08 -14.17 -0.14
N LEU A 52 -0.51 -14.00 -1.33
CA LEU A 52 -0.35 -12.72 -2.00
C LEU A 52 -1.42 -12.62 -3.08
N ILE A 53 -2.32 -11.65 -2.95
CA ILE A 53 -3.59 -11.62 -3.66
C ILE A 53 -3.76 -10.28 -4.37
N ASP A 54 -3.84 -10.29 -5.71
CA ASP A 54 -4.36 -9.12 -6.43
C ASP A 54 -5.88 -9.02 -6.30
N LEU A 55 -6.42 -7.80 -6.36
CA LEU A 55 -7.85 -7.54 -6.29
C LEU A 55 -8.53 -7.52 -7.65
N GLY A 56 -7.84 -7.01 -8.67
CA GLY A 56 -8.38 -6.82 -10.01
C GLY A 56 -8.15 -8.03 -10.91
N LEU A 57 -9.03 -9.02 -10.88
CA LEU A 57 -8.91 -10.26 -11.66
C LEU A 57 -10.02 -10.38 -12.71
N PRO A 58 -9.79 -11.06 -13.83
CA PRO A 58 -10.73 -11.10 -14.96
C PRO A 58 -12.03 -11.84 -14.64
N ASP A 59 -12.05 -12.70 -13.62
CA ASP A 59 -13.19 -13.55 -13.25
C ASP A 59 -13.81 -13.21 -11.89
N GLY A 60 -13.34 -12.13 -11.23
CA GLY A 60 -13.89 -11.71 -9.94
C GLY A 60 -12.96 -10.83 -9.13
N SER A 61 -13.24 -10.71 -7.84
CA SER A 61 -12.45 -9.92 -6.90
C SER A 61 -11.57 -10.81 -6.04
N GLY A 62 -10.30 -10.42 -5.86
CA GLY A 62 -9.41 -11.06 -4.90
C GLY A 62 -9.92 -11.00 -3.45
N VAL A 63 -10.84 -10.09 -3.14
CA VAL A 63 -11.51 -10.01 -1.82
C VAL A 63 -12.25 -11.32 -1.48
N ASP A 64 -12.80 -12.01 -2.48
CA ASP A 64 -13.50 -13.28 -2.28
C ASP A 64 -12.51 -14.36 -1.81
N VAL A 65 -11.28 -14.35 -2.33
CA VAL A 65 -10.22 -15.28 -1.92
C VAL A 65 -9.72 -14.95 -0.51
N VAL A 66 -9.58 -13.67 -0.16
CA VAL A 66 -9.25 -13.24 1.22
C VAL A 66 -10.31 -13.75 2.19
N THR A 67 -11.60 -13.52 1.88
CA THR A 67 -12.73 -13.99 2.71
C THR A 67 -12.70 -15.51 2.87
N LYS A 68 -12.52 -16.24 1.78
CA LYS A 68 -12.45 -17.69 1.80
C LYS A 68 -11.32 -18.21 2.66
N LEU A 69 -10.10 -17.66 2.50
CA LEU A 69 -8.94 -18.07 3.29
C LEU A 69 -9.17 -17.81 4.79
N ARG A 70 -9.70 -16.65 5.16
CA ARG A 70 -10.06 -16.37 6.56
C ARG A 70 -11.00 -17.41 7.14
N ASP A 71 -12.01 -17.86 6.37
CA ASP A 71 -13.02 -18.79 6.85
C ASP A 71 -12.51 -20.24 6.96
N VAL A 72 -11.65 -20.67 6.02
CA VAL A 72 -11.18 -22.07 5.98
C VAL A 72 -9.77 -22.26 6.51
N GLN A 73 -8.96 -21.20 6.56
CA GLN A 73 -7.56 -21.20 7.00
C GLN A 73 -7.23 -19.93 7.79
N PRO A 74 -7.79 -19.74 8.99
CA PRO A 74 -7.64 -18.48 9.76
C PRO A 74 -6.19 -18.14 10.13
N GLU A 75 -5.28 -19.12 10.12
CA GLU A 75 -3.85 -18.93 10.38
C GLU A 75 -3.08 -18.44 9.14
N ALA A 76 -3.67 -18.52 7.94
CA ALA A 76 -3.03 -18.05 6.71
C ALA A 76 -3.04 -16.52 6.65
N GLN A 77 -1.89 -15.92 6.46
CA GLN A 77 -1.78 -14.47 6.32
C GLN A 77 -2.12 -14.04 4.89
N SER A 78 -3.29 -13.43 4.68
CA SER A 78 -3.69 -12.91 3.37
C SER A 78 -3.20 -11.48 3.21
N VAL A 79 -2.31 -11.22 2.26
CA VAL A 79 -1.78 -9.89 1.94
C VAL A 79 -2.22 -9.49 0.55
N VAL A 80 -2.88 -8.37 0.46
CA VAL A 80 -3.26 -7.77 -0.83
C VAL A 80 -2.04 -7.13 -1.49
N VAL A 81 -1.84 -7.41 -2.78
CA VAL A 81 -0.77 -6.81 -3.61
C VAL A 81 -1.40 -6.29 -4.88
N THR A 82 -1.65 -5.00 -4.97
CA THR A 82 -2.47 -4.41 -6.03
C THR A 82 -1.97 -3.03 -6.49
N ILE A 83 -2.50 -2.54 -7.61
CA ILE A 83 -2.30 -1.16 -8.06
C ILE A 83 -3.33 -0.18 -7.46
N HIS A 84 -4.41 -0.70 -6.88
CA HIS A 84 -5.50 0.13 -6.34
C HIS A 84 -5.10 0.73 -5.00
N ASP A 85 -5.09 2.06 -4.92
CA ASP A 85 -4.76 2.83 -3.71
C ASP A 85 -5.97 3.56 -3.09
N ASP A 86 -7.18 3.33 -3.63
CA ASP A 86 -8.41 3.98 -3.20
C ASP A 86 -9.12 3.26 -2.03
N ASP A 87 -10.07 3.97 -1.40
CA ASP A 87 -10.82 3.46 -0.25
C ASP A 87 -11.82 2.37 -0.62
N GLU A 88 -12.29 2.35 -1.86
CA GLU A 88 -13.27 1.37 -2.36
C GLU A 88 -12.69 -0.04 -2.44
N HIS A 89 -11.37 -0.16 -2.64
CA HIS A 89 -10.66 -1.43 -2.64
C HIS A 89 -10.03 -1.76 -1.29
N LEU A 90 -9.45 -0.75 -0.61
CA LEU A 90 -8.74 -0.92 0.66
C LEU A 90 -9.65 -1.47 1.75
N PHE A 91 -10.78 -0.80 2.04
CA PHE A 91 -11.60 -1.16 3.19
C PHE A 91 -12.33 -2.49 3.04
N PRO A 92 -12.90 -2.85 1.88
CA PRO A 92 -13.44 -4.19 1.69
C PRO A 92 -12.39 -5.30 1.89
N ALA A 93 -11.16 -5.11 1.42
CA ALA A 93 -10.09 -6.08 1.62
C ALA A 93 -9.73 -6.25 3.10
N LEU A 94 -9.60 -5.16 3.85
CA LEU A 94 -9.34 -5.21 5.29
C LEU A 94 -10.51 -5.80 6.07
N GLN A 95 -11.75 -5.47 5.72
CA GLN A 95 -12.96 -6.05 6.32
C GLN A 95 -13.07 -7.56 6.03
N ALA A 96 -12.65 -8.00 4.86
CA ALA A 96 -12.56 -9.41 4.50
C ALA A 96 -11.54 -10.18 5.35
N GLY A 97 -10.60 -9.46 6.01
CA GLY A 97 -9.58 -10.05 6.87
C GLY A 97 -8.17 -10.02 6.26
N ALA A 98 -7.91 -9.14 5.30
CA ALA A 98 -6.54 -8.97 4.80
C ALA A 98 -5.60 -8.57 5.94
N PHE A 99 -4.52 -9.32 6.10
CA PHE A 99 -3.46 -9.07 7.08
C PHE A 99 -2.62 -7.84 6.72
N GLY A 100 -2.49 -7.54 5.42
CA GLY A 100 -1.71 -6.41 4.93
C GLY A 100 -2.13 -5.94 3.55
N TYR A 101 -1.57 -4.80 3.14
CA TYR A 101 -1.90 -4.16 1.86
C TYR A 101 -0.64 -3.52 1.26
N ILE A 102 -0.20 -4.02 0.12
CA ILE A 102 0.99 -3.61 -0.61
C ILE A 102 0.58 -3.03 -1.95
N LEU A 103 1.08 -1.84 -2.29
CA LEU A 103 0.90 -1.25 -3.61
C LEU A 103 2.03 -1.69 -4.55
N LYS A 104 1.68 -2.21 -5.73
CA LYS A 104 2.64 -2.68 -6.76
C LYS A 104 3.53 -1.57 -7.33
N GLU A 105 3.06 -0.31 -7.24
CA GLU A 105 3.80 0.87 -7.72
C GLU A 105 4.96 1.30 -6.80
N GLN A 106 5.07 0.69 -5.63
CA GLN A 106 6.18 0.97 -4.71
C GLN A 106 7.52 0.46 -5.26
N PRO A 107 8.64 1.08 -4.86
CA PRO A 107 9.97 0.56 -5.18
C PRO A 107 10.12 -0.90 -4.74
N ARG A 108 10.80 -1.70 -5.55
CA ARG A 108 11.03 -3.13 -5.30
C ARG A 108 11.63 -3.39 -3.91
N GLU A 109 12.57 -2.54 -3.52
CA GLU A 109 13.27 -2.64 -2.23
C GLU A 109 12.30 -2.52 -1.06
N LEU A 110 11.32 -1.60 -1.18
CA LEU A 110 10.31 -1.39 -0.16
C LEU A 110 9.33 -2.57 -0.07
N ILE A 111 8.90 -3.11 -1.22
CA ILE A 111 8.06 -4.33 -1.25
C ILE A 111 8.81 -5.51 -0.64
N THR A 112 10.10 -5.66 -0.95
CA THR A 112 10.95 -6.71 -0.36
C THR A 112 11.03 -6.59 1.16
N GLU A 113 11.24 -5.38 1.68
CA GLU A 113 11.26 -5.09 3.12
C GLU A 113 9.90 -5.41 3.78
N GLN A 114 8.80 -5.00 3.16
CA GLN A 114 7.45 -5.30 3.65
C GLN A 114 7.18 -6.80 3.70
N LEU A 115 7.58 -7.55 2.68
CA LEU A 115 7.47 -9.02 2.68
C LEU A 115 8.32 -9.67 3.79
N GLN A 116 9.52 -9.14 4.07
CA GLN A 116 10.36 -9.65 5.17
C GLN A 116 9.69 -9.46 6.54
N ARG A 117 9.02 -8.33 6.77
CA ARG A 117 8.31 -8.02 8.02
C ARG A 117 7.14 -8.97 8.28
N ILE A 118 6.51 -9.52 7.24
CA ILE A 118 5.45 -10.52 7.39
C ILE A 118 5.94 -11.73 8.20
N SER A 119 7.18 -12.17 8.00
CA SER A 119 7.75 -13.29 8.75
C SER A 119 7.91 -13.01 10.25
N GLN A 120 7.89 -11.74 10.64
CA GLN A 120 7.97 -11.26 12.03
C GLN A 120 6.57 -11.01 12.64
N GLY A 121 5.51 -11.28 11.87
CA GLY A 121 4.14 -11.01 12.28
C GLY A 121 3.71 -9.55 12.13
N GLU A 122 4.50 -8.72 11.45
CA GLU A 122 4.17 -7.31 11.21
C GLU A 122 3.34 -7.16 9.93
N PRO A 123 2.14 -6.53 10.01
CA PRO A 123 1.32 -6.28 8.84
C PRO A 123 2.04 -5.34 7.86
N PRO A 124 2.18 -5.71 6.59
CA PRO A 124 2.74 -4.83 5.57
C PRO A 124 1.71 -3.77 5.19
N LEU A 125 1.77 -2.63 5.85
CA LEU A 125 0.96 -1.45 5.55
C LEU A 125 1.90 -0.27 5.30
N SER A 126 1.68 0.46 4.21
CA SER A 126 2.35 1.76 4.07
C SER A 126 1.81 2.72 5.13
N PRO A 127 2.58 3.71 5.56
CA PRO A 127 2.10 4.72 6.52
C PRO A 127 0.91 5.54 6.00
N SER A 128 0.80 5.75 4.69
CA SER A 128 -0.38 6.37 4.07
C SER A 128 -1.63 5.50 4.27
N ILE A 129 -1.53 4.20 3.98
CA ILE A 129 -2.61 3.23 4.20
C ILE A 129 -2.97 3.15 5.68
N ALA A 130 -1.98 3.07 6.57
CA ALA A 130 -2.22 3.01 8.02
C ALA A 130 -2.97 4.26 8.53
N ARG A 131 -2.61 5.47 8.05
CA ARG A 131 -3.34 6.71 8.38
C ARG A 131 -4.80 6.68 7.90
N ARG A 132 -5.04 6.21 6.67
CA ARG A 132 -6.41 6.08 6.12
C ARG A 132 -7.25 5.12 6.95
N VAL A 133 -6.68 4.00 7.34
CA VAL A 133 -7.34 3.04 8.24
C VAL A 133 -7.71 3.68 9.57
N MET A 134 -6.78 4.40 10.21
CA MET A 134 -7.06 5.12 11.46
C MET A 134 -8.13 6.19 11.29
N ALA A 135 -8.09 6.98 10.21
CA ALA A 135 -9.08 8.01 9.91
C ALA A 135 -10.48 7.40 9.71
N TYR A 136 -10.59 6.28 9.01
CA TYR A 136 -11.85 5.58 8.79
C TYR A 136 -12.50 5.10 10.11
N PHE A 137 -11.73 4.49 11.00
CA PHE A 137 -12.24 4.06 12.30
C PHE A 137 -12.58 5.23 13.21
N SER A 138 -11.81 6.32 13.17
CA SER A 138 -12.11 7.55 13.92
C SER A 138 -13.41 8.21 13.46
N ALA A 139 -13.71 8.20 12.16
CA ALA A 139 -14.95 8.75 11.61
C ALA A 139 -16.18 7.89 11.95
N LYS A 140 -16.02 6.57 12.10
CA LYS A 140 -17.11 5.65 12.51
C LYS A 140 -17.39 5.62 14.02
N ALA A 141 -16.44 6.01 14.85
CA ALA A 141 -16.65 6.21 16.28
C ALA A 141 -17.48 7.47 16.45
N LYS A 142 -18.80 7.34 16.72
CA LYS A 142 -19.71 8.44 17.00
C LYS A 142 -19.20 9.33 18.14
N PRO A 143 -19.54 10.63 18.16
CA PRO A 143 -18.83 11.64 18.93
C PRO A 143 -19.14 11.56 20.43
N GLN A 144 -18.22 11.06 21.22
CA GLN A 144 -18.05 11.53 22.59
C GLN A 144 -16.57 11.76 22.89
N ALA A 145 -16.28 13.02 23.11
CA ALA A 145 -15.10 13.59 23.74
C ALA A 145 -13.76 13.50 23.01
N HIS A 146 -13.47 14.56 22.32
CA HIS A 146 -12.22 15.33 22.31
C HIS A 146 -10.86 14.63 22.52
N SER A 147 -10.04 14.81 21.46
CA SER A 147 -8.65 15.23 21.60
C SER A 147 -7.72 14.34 22.43
N HIS A 148 -6.96 13.53 21.72
CA HIS A 148 -5.54 13.29 22.05
C HIS A 148 -4.81 12.37 21.05
N VAL A 149 -5.39 12.06 19.86
CA VAL A 149 -4.71 11.23 18.86
C VAL A 149 -3.81 12.07 17.95
N ASP A 150 -4.05 13.38 17.89
CA ASP A 150 -3.23 14.31 17.09
C ASP A 150 -1.83 14.54 17.69
N SER A 151 -1.61 14.13 18.95
CA SER A 151 -0.34 14.34 19.66
C SER A 151 0.68 13.21 19.50
N LEU A 152 0.32 12.10 18.86
CA LEU A 152 1.21 10.93 18.70
C LEU A 152 1.82 10.80 17.29
N LEU A 153 1.40 11.65 16.35
CA LEU A 153 2.05 11.72 15.06
C LEU A 153 3.24 12.68 15.16
N PRO A 154 4.42 12.31 14.68
CA PRO A 154 5.53 13.24 14.60
C PRO A 154 5.07 14.46 13.81
N ASN A 155 5.20 15.64 14.43
CA ASN A 155 4.88 16.93 13.81
C ASN A 155 5.88 17.15 12.66
N VAL A 156 5.52 16.69 11.45
CA VAL A 156 6.37 16.83 10.28
C VAL A 156 6.33 18.28 9.84
N SER A 157 7.32 19.05 10.26
CA SER A 157 7.49 20.41 9.80
C SER A 157 8.21 20.41 8.45
N LEU A 158 7.52 20.87 7.41
CA LEU A 158 8.14 21.24 6.15
C LEU A 158 8.74 22.63 6.28
N THR A 159 9.89 22.84 5.69
CA THR A 159 10.44 24.20 5.50
C THR A 159 9.55 25.00 4.55
N ASP A 160 9.64 26.34 4.57
CA ASP A 160 8.88 27.20 3.67
C ASP A 160 9.10 26.78 2.20
N ARG A 161 10.34 26.43 1.85
CA ARG A 161 10.69 26.02 0.51
C ARG A 161 10.10 24.66 0.11
N GLU A 162 10.07 23.71 1.02
CA GLU A 162 9.41 22.43 0.81
C GLU A 162 7.90 22.59 0.68
N SER A 163 7.29 23.48 1.46
CA SER A 163 5.87 23.81 1.36
C SER A 163 5.51 24.44 0.02
N GLU A 164 6.35 25.34 -0.48
CA GLU A 164 6.20 25.94 -1.82
C GLU A 164 6.28 24.92 -2.96
N VAL A 165 7.21 23.95 -2.87
CA VAL A 165 7.35 22.88 -3.85
C VAL A 165 6.14 21.93 -3.75
N LEU A 166 5.75 21.51 -2.54
CA LEU A 166 4.61 20.63 -2.33
C LEU A 166 3.31 21.22 -2.86
N LEU A 167 3.06 22.52 -2.62
CA LEU A 167 1.89 23.22 -3.14
C LEU A 167 1.80 23.14 -4.68
N ARG A 168 2.94 23.29 -5.39
CA ARG A 168 2.97 23.22 -6.85
C ARG A 168 2.82 21.78 -7.36
N VAL A 169 3.41 20.83 -6.68
CA VAL A 169 3.19 19.40 -6.94
C VAL A 169 1.70 19.08 -6.83
N ALA A 170 1.05 19.50 -5.76
CA ALA A 170 -0.38 19.29 -5.53
C ALA A 170 -1.28 19.94 -6.60
N LYS A 171 -0.89 21.13 -7.09
CA LYS A 171 -1.59 21.84 -8.18
C LYS A 171 -1.36 21.24 -9.58
N GLY A 172 -0.57 20.16 -9.71
CA GLY A 172 -0.40 19.47 -10.98
C GLY A 172 0.81 19.93 -11.83
N TYR A 173 1.63 20.88 -11.38
CA TYR A 173 2.79 21.34 -12.15
C TYR A 173 3.86 20.26 -12.29
N THR A 174 4.48 20.17 -13.47
CA THR A 174 5.62 19.27 -13.72
C THR A 174 6.90 19.79 -13.04
N LEU A 175 7.87 18.91 -12.83
CA LEU A 175 9.15 19.30 -12.20
C LEU A 175 9.87 20.45 -12.94
N PRO A 176 9.93 20.48 -14.31
CA PRO A 176 10.49 21.63 -15.04
C PRO A 176 9.73 22.92 -14.79
N GLU A 177 8.39 22.90 -14.79
CA GLU A 177 7.56 24.10 -14.55
C GLU A 177 7.77 24.64 -13.14
N ILE A 178 7.84 23.75 -12.14
CA ILE A 178 8.16 24.16 -10.77
C ILE A 178 9.55 24.79 -10.69
N GLY A 179 10.52 24.21 -11.40
CA GLY A 179 11.87 24.75 -11.48
C GLY A 179 11.91 26.17 -12.03
N VAL A 180 11.20 26.42 -13.13
CA VAL A 180 11.08 27.77 -13.73
C VAL A 180 10.44 28.77 -12.75
N GLN A 181 9.33 28.37 -12.09
CA GLN A 181 8.61 29.25 -11.14
C GLN A 181 9.42 29.58 -9.89
N LEU A 182 10.29 28.68 -9.45
CA LEU A 182 11.06 28.83 -8.22
C LEU A 182 12.52 29.24 -8.46
N GLY A 183 12.94 29.43 -9.74
CA GLY A 183 14.31 29.75 -10.08
C GLY A 183 15.32 28.65 -9.76
N LEU A 184 14.89 27.37 -9.85
CA LEU A 184 15.70 26.21 -9.52
C LEU A 184 15.82 25.24 -10.71
N SER A 185 16.87 24.41 -10.70
CA SER A 185 17.01 23.36 -11.70
C SER A 185 15.96 22.26 -11.51
N ARG A 186 15.58 21.55 -12.60
CA ARG A 186 14.73 20.36 -12.54
C ARG A 186 15.27 19.32 -11.53
N HIS A 187 16.58 19.17 -11.48
CA HIS A 187 17.25 18.20 -10.60
C HIS A 187 17.05 18.58 -9.13
N THR A 188 17.24 19.85 -8.80
CA THR A 188 16.99 20.38 -7.45
C THR A 188 15.54 20.19 -7.02
N ILE A 189 14.57 20.41 -7.93
CA ILE A 189 13.15 20.18 -7.63
C ILE A 189 12.88 18.69 -7.40
N ALA A 190 13.49 17.79 -8.18
CA ALA A 190 13.35 16.35 -7.98
C ALA A 190 13.86 15.91 -6.58
N ASP A 191 14.99 16.49 -6.12
CA ASP A 191 15.51 16.24 -4.78
C ASP A 191 14.57 16.75 -3.68
N TYR A 192 14.00 17.96 -3.86
CA TYR A 192 12.98 18.46 -2.93
C TYR A 192 11.77 17.54 -2.88
N VAL A 193 11.23 17.11 -4.02
CA VAL A 193 10.08 16.19 -4.07
C VAL A 193 10.41 14.88 -3.35
N LYS A 194 11.58 14.29 -3.60
CA LYS A 194 12.04 13.09 -2.92
C LYS A 194 12.13 13.28 -1.40
N GLN A 195 12.67 14.42 -0.93
CA GLN A 195 12.75 14.72 0.49
C GLN A 195 11.37 14.95 1.11
N ILE A 196 10.49 15.69 0.44
CA ILE A 196 9.12 15.94 0.86
C ILE A 196 8.35 14.62 0.98
N TYR A 197 8.43 13.76 -0.04
CA TYR A 197 7.77 12.47 -0.04
C TYR A 197 8.25 11.60 1.12
N ARG A 198 9.56 11.60 1.40
CA ARG A 198 10.12 10.88 2.55
C ARG A 198 9.67 11.50 3.88
N LYS A 199 9.64 12.85 4.02
CA LYS A 199 9.20 13.53 5.24
C LYS A 199 7.72 13.32 5.52
N LEU A 200 6.87 13.45 4.49
CA LEU A 200 5.44 13.25 4.58
C LEU A 200 5.07 11.76 4.54
N ASN A 201 6.03 10.93 4.23
CA ASN A 201 5.87 9.50 4.07
C ASN A 201 4.75 9.15 3.07
N VAL A 202 4.82 9.76 1.91
CA VAL A 202 3.92 9.55 0.76
C VAL A 202 4.70 8.94 -0.40
N SER A 203 4.02 8.14 -1.22
CA SER A 203 4.63 7.42 -2.33
C SER A 203 4.16 7.91 -3.71
N SER A 204 3.07 8.65 -3.75
CA SER A 204 2.47 9.15 -4.98
C SER A 204 2.20 10.64 -4.94
N ARG A 205 2.01 11.23 -6.14
CA ARG A 205 1.62 12.63 -6.29
C ARG A 205 0.22 12.90 -5.72
N ALA A 206 -0.69 11.94 -5.87
CA ALA A 206 -2.04 12.04 -5.34
C ALA A 206 -2.01 12.12 -3.80
N GLU A 207 -1.23 11.27 -3.15
CA GLU A 207 -1.00 11.32 -1.70
C GLU A 207 -0.37 12.64 -1.26
N ALA A 208 0.62 13.13 -2.00
CA ALA A 208 1.25 14.42 -1.72
C ALA A 208 0.25 15.59 -1.81
N ALA A 209 -0.70 15.53 -2.75
CA ALA A 209 -1.76 16.52 -2.88
C ALA A 209 -2.73 16.48 -1.69
N LEU A 210 -3.13 15.30 -1.23
CA LEU A 210 -3.98 15.14 -0.04
C LEU A 210 -3.28 15.66 1.22
N GLU A 211 -2.00 15.36 1.39
CA GLU A 211 -1.22 15.88 2.51
C GLU A 211 -1.05 17.40 2.46
N ALA A 212 -0.85 17.98 1.27
CA ALA A 212 -0.80 19.43 1.09
C ALA A 212 -2.12 20.11 1.50
N GLN A 213 -3.27 19.49 1.18
CA GLN A 213 -4.57 19.96 1.60
C GLN A 213 -4.75 19.83 3.13
N ARG A 214 -4.33 18.72 3.73
CA ARG A 214 -4.36 18.49 5.19
C ARG A 214 -3.51 19.51 5.95
N LEU A 215 -2.36 19.87 5.40
CA LEU A 215 -1.45 20.90 5.93
C LEU A 215 -1.98 22.34 5.71
N GLY A 216 -3.14 22.50 5.06
CA GLY A 216 -3.75 23.80 4.81
C GLY A 216 -3.03 24.65 3.77
N LEU A 217 -2.17 24.06 2.94
CA LEU A 217 -1.39 24.79 1.93
C LEU A 217 -2.26 25.29 0.77
N PHE A 218 -3.44 24.70 0.55
CA PHE A 218 -4.48 25.17 -0.37
C PHE A 218 -5.85 24.62 0.02
N ARG A 219 -6.90 25.28 -0.47
CA ARG A 219 -8.30 24.88 -0.29
C ARG A 219 -8.86 24.32 -1.59
#